data_c69b8f74f97e8c372757af283a206cf8
#
_entry.id   c69b8f74f97e8c372757af283a206cf8
#
_cell.length_a   1.000
_cell.length_b   1.000
_cell.length_c   1.000
_cell.angle_alpha   90.00
_cell.angle_beta   90.00
_cell.angle_gamma   90.00
#
_symmetry.space_group_name_H-M   'P 1'
#
loop_
_entity.id
_entity.type
_entity.pdbx_description
1 polymer ?
#
loop_
_entity_poly.entity_id
_entity_poly.type
_entity_poly.pdbx_seq_one_letter_code
_entity_poly.pdbx_strand_id
1 'polypeptide(L)'
;MNRKLKDYTPTRFMAEGSTYNKAKADYAVSFIECLCHTKGIWAGKPFELIDWQERIIRDLFGTIKPNGYRQFNTAYIEIPKKQGKSELAAAVALLLCCGDGEERAEVYGCAADRQQASIVFEVAADMVRMCPALNKRVKILASQKRLIFYP
;
A
#
# COMPACT_ATOMS: atom_id res chain seq x y z
N MET A 1 5.46 -11.93 15.66
CA MET A 1 6.14 -10.92 16.51
C MET A 1 5.43 -9.59 16.31
N ASN A 2 4.81 -9.01 17.31
CA ASN A 2 4.26 -7.66 17.19
C ASN A 2 5.44 -6.67 17.12
N ARG A 3 5.80 -6.27 15.92
CA ARG A 3 6.79 -5.20 15.74
C ARG A 3 6.22 -3.93 16.36
N LYS A 4 6.96 -3.31 17.27
CA LYS A 4 6.59 -2.00 17.81
C LYS A 4 6.72 -0.99 16.68
N LEU A 5 5.63 -0.30 16.40
CA LEU A 5 5.65 0.78 15.40
C LEU A 5 6.58 1.89 15.86
N LYS A 6 7.32 2.46 14.93
CA LYS A 6 8.26 3.53 15.22
C LYS A 6 7.54 4.81 15.56
N ASP A 7 8.06 5.55 16.52
CA ASP A 7 7.70 6.94 16.68
C ASP A 7 8.25 7.73 15.48
N TYR A 8 7.37 8.42 14.79
CA TYR A 8 7.68 9.10 13.56
C TYR A 8 7.24 10.56 13.62
N THR A 9 8.14 11.44 13.23
CA THR A 9 7.84 12.86 13.02
C THR A 9 7.78 13.11 11.50
N PRO A 10 6.69 13.68 10.99
CA PRO A 10 6.56 13.97 9.57
C PRO A 10 7.74 14.83 9.05
N THR A 11 8.27 14.42 7.90
CA THR A 11 9.40 15.12 7.25
C THR A 11 8.94 15.99 6.09
N ARG A 12 7.69 15.82 5.64
CA ARG A 12 7.12 16.55 4.52
C ARG A 12 6.41 17.82 4.99
N PHE A 13 6.28 18.77 4.06
CA PHE A 13 5.54 20.00 4.32
C PHE A 13 4.11 19.69 4.76
N MET A 14 3.71 20.35 5.83
CA MET A 14 2.36 20.27 6.36
C MET A 14 1.66 21.59 6.12
N ALA A 15 0.53 21.54 5.38
CA ALA A 15 -0.27 22.72 5.10
C ALA A 15 -0.89 23.28 6.38
N GLU A 16 -1.26 24.56 6.35
CA GLU A 16 -1.95 25.20 7.48
C GLU A 16 -3.19 24.42 7.88
N GLY A 17 -3.33 24.15 9.17
CA GLY A 17 -4.44 23.37 9.74
C GLY A 17 -4.33 21.85 9.56
N SER A 18 -3.41 21.35 8.77
CA SER A 18 -3.15 19.91 8.67
C SER A 18 -2.42 19.40 9.91
N THR A 19 -2.69 18.15 10.27
CA THR A 19 -2.06 17.49 11.42
C THR A 19 -1.59 16.09 11.06
N TYR A 20 -0.63 15.58 11.81
CA TYR A 20 -0.22 14.19 11.69
C TYR A 20 -1.08 13.30 12.60
N ASN A 21 -1.82 12.40 12.00
CA ASN A 21 -2.64 11.40 12.72
C ASN A 21 -1.87 10.08 12.80
N LYS A 22 -1.24 9.85 13.94
CA LYS A 22 -0.45 8.66 14.20
C LYS A 22 -1.27 7.37 14.04
N ALA A 23 -2.51 7.34 14.49
CA ALA A 23 -3.38 6.16 14.40
C ALA A 23 -3.65 5.77 12.95
N LYS A 24 -3.92 6.71 12.07
CA LYS A 24 -4.12 6.46 10.63
C LYS A 24 -2.81 6.00 9.97
N ALA A 25 -1.69 6.60 10.33
CA ALA A 25 -0.38 6.19 9.83
C ALA A 25 -0.02 4.77 10.30
N ASP A 26 -0.20 4.47 11.57
CA ASP A 26 0.04 3.14 12.14
C ASP A 26 -0.84 2.08 11.50
N TYR A 27 -2.10 2.41 11.21
CA TYR A 27 -3.01 1.50 10.52
C TYR A 27 -2.51 1.16 9.12
N ALA A 28 -2.10 2.16 8.34
CA ALA A 28 -1.58 1.96 6.99
C ALA A 28 -0.32 1.09 6.99
N VAL A 29 0.62 1.36 7.89
CA VAL A 29 1.84 0.57 8.06
C VAL A 29 1.50 -0.86 8.47
N SER A 30 0.62 -1.04 9.44
CA SER A 30 0.21 -2.38 9.93
C SER A 30 -0.49 -3.19 8.84
N PHE A 31 -1.35 -2.57 8.03
CA PHE A 31 -2.00 -3.24 6.91
C PHE A 31 -0.96 -3.78 5.93
N ILE A 32 0.00 -2.95 5.52
CA ILE A 32 1.05 -3.35 4.58
C ILE A 32 1.92 -4.46 5.18
N GLU A 33 2.29 -4.36 6.45
CA GLU A 33 3.11 -5.36 7.13
C GLU A 33 2.37 -6.69 7.43
N CYS A 34 1.04 -6.74 7.26
CA CYS A 34 0.28 -7.98 7.23
C CYS A 34 0.37 -8.74 5.90
N LEU A 35 0.85 -8.09 4.84
CA LEU A 35 1.11 -8.73 3.55
C LEU A 35 2.44 -9.50 3.58
N CYS A 36 2.66 -10.33 2.56
CA CYS A 36 3.89 -11.09 2.42
C CYS A 36 4.66 -10.71 1.16
N HIS A 37 5.97 -10.87 1.20
CA HIS A 37 6.79 -10.84 0.00
C HIS A 37 6.40 -11.98 -0.94
N THR A 38 6.46 -11.72 -2.24
CA THR A 38 5.97 -12.64 -3.27
C THR A 38 7.07 -13.35 -4.04
N LYS A 39 8.32 -12.87 -3.94
CA LYS A 39 9.43 -13.35 -4.78
C LYS A 39 10.72 -13.59 -4.00
N GLY A 40 11.56 -14.46 -4.58
CA GLY A 40 12.90 -14.74 -4.09
C GLY A 40 12.91 -15.42 -2.73
N ILE A 41 14.02 -15.28 -2.02
CA ILE A 41 14.22 -15.85 -0.68
C ILE A 41 13.29 -15.26 0.39
N TRP A 42 12.62 -14.17 0.08
CA TRP A 42 11.68 -13.48 0.96
C TRP A 42 10.23 -13.93 0.78
N ALA A 43 9.93 -14.71 -0.27
CA ALA A 43 8.58 -15.16 -0.55
C ALA A 43 7.93 -15.82 0.67
N GLY A 44 6.71 -15.41 0.99
CA GLY A 44 5.96 -15.88 2.16
C GLY A 44 6.36 -15.24 3.49
N LYS A 45 7.45 -14.46 3.55
CA LYS A 45 7.81 -13.71 4.76
C LYS A 45 7.02 -12.41 4.85
N PRO A 46 6.70 -11.93 6.07
CA PRO A 46 6.00 -10.66 6.24
C PRO A 46 6.70 -9.51 5.51
N PHE A 47 5.90 -8.63 4.90
CA PHE A 47 6.41 -7.46 4.21
C PHE A 47 6.77 -6.38 5.24
N GLU A 48 8.00 -6.40 5.72
CA GLU A 48 8.50 -5.37 6.63
C GLU A 48 8.93 -4.13 5.84
N LEU A 49 8.32 -2.99 6.17
CA LEU A 49 8.72 -1.71 5.60
C LEU A 49 10.09 -1.29 6.13
N ILE A 50 11.01 -0.99 5.22
CA ILE A 50 12.27 -0.34 5.57
C ILE A 50 12.06 1.16 5.78
N ASP A 51 13.03 1.85 6.37
CA ASP A 51 12.85 3.21 6.88
C ASP A 51 12.27 4.21 5.86
N TRP A 52 12.79 4.25 4.64
CA TRP A 52 12.30 5.18 3.64
C TRP A 52 10.90 4.83 3.13
N GLN A 53 10.53 3.54 3.04
CA GLN A 53 9.18 3.10 2.68
C GLN A 53 8.19 3.47 3.78
N GLU A 54 8.53 3.21 5.03
CA GLU A 54 7.69 3.56 6.17
C GLU A 54 7.42 5.06 6.25
N ARG A 55 8.45 5.91 6.01
CA ARG A 55 8.29 7.36 5.95
C ARG A 55 7.31 7.81 4.88
N ILE A 56 7.41 7.26 3.68
CA ILE A 56 6.46 7.55 2.58
C ILE A 56 5.03 7.20 3.00
N ILE A 57 4.82 6.01 3.52
CA ILE A 57 3.48 5.55 3.93
C ILE A 57 2.92 6.41 5.06
N ARG A 58 3.74 6.75 6.04
CA ARG A 58 3.28 7.58 7.16
C ARG A 58 2.97 9.00 6.73
N ASP A 59 3.77 9.61 5.87
CA ASP A 59 3.49 10.94 5.34
C ASP A 59 2.18 10.95 4.52
N LEU A 60 2.01 9.99 3.61
CA LEU A 60 0.85 9.94 2.72
C LEU A 60 -0.46 9.65 3.44
N PHE A 61 -0.46 8.71 4.37
CA PHE A 61 -1.68 8.25 5.03
C PHE A 61 -1.93 8.91 6.39
N GLY A 62 -0.91 9.49 7.00
CA GLY A 62 -1.01 10.12 8.32
C GLY A 62 -1.21 11.63 8.30
N THR A 63 -0.89 12.32 7.22
CA THR A 63 -1.06 13.78 7.15
C THR A 63 -2.48 14.13 6.72
N ILE A 64 -3.25 14.70 7.62
CA ILE A 64 -4.70 14.88 7.50
C ILE A 64 -5.07 16.36 7.57
N LYS A 65 -5.91 16.80 6.65
CA LYS A 65 -6.50 18.16 6.63
C LYS A 65 -7.59 18.32 7.69
N PRO A 66 -7.96 19.55 8.04
CA PRO A 66 -9.05 19.80 9.00
C PRO A 66 -10.38 19.13 8.65
N ASN A 67 -10.65 18.92 7.36
CA ASN A 67 -11.87 18.25 6.88
C ASN A 67 -11.80 16.70 6.99
N GLY A 68 -10.74 16.15 7.56
CA GLY A 68 -10.58 14.70 7.74
C GLY A 68 -9.99 13.93 6.53
N TYR A 69 -9.82 14.59 5.39
CA TYR A 69 -9.19 13.97 4.22
C TYR A 69 -7.66 14.05 4.26
N ARG A 70 -7.00 13.14 3.55
CA ARG A 70 -5.55 13.17 3.39
C ARG A 70 -5.11 14.46 2.71
N GLN A 71 -3.99 15.04 3.19
CA GLN A 71 -3.41 16.22 2.57
C GLN A 71 -2.81 15.88 1.19
N PHE A 72 -2.08 14.77 1.10
CA PHE A 72 -1.41 14.37 -0.13
C PHE A 72 -2.34 13.51 -0.98
N ASN A 73 -2.68 14.00 -2.15
CA ASN A 73 -3.48 13.31 -3.17
C ASN A 73 -2.63 12.91 -4.39
N THR A 74 -1.39 13.35 -4.45
CA THR A 74 -0.43 13.03 -5.50
C THR A 74 0.94 12.75 -4.87
N ALA A 75 1.59 11.68 -5.30
CA ALA A 75 2.94 11.36 -4.90
C ALA A 75 3.77 10.99 -6.14
N TYR A 76 4.96 11.58 -6.24
CA TYR A 76 5.97 11.19 -7.20
C TYR A 76 7.10 10.48 -6.47
N ILE A 77 7.34 9.21 -6.82
CA ILE A 77 8.33 8.37 -6.17
C ILE A 77 9.31 7.85 -7.21
N GLU A 78 10.54 8.32 -7.15
CA GLU A 78 11.63 7.91 -8.03
C GLU A 78 12.62 7.06 -7.25
N ILE A 79 12.79 5.81 -7.68
CA ILE A 79 13.63 4.82 -7.03
C ILE A 79 14.39 4.03 -8.09
N PRO A 80 15.66 3.66 -7.86
CA PRO A 80 16.41 2.79 -8.76
C PRO A 80 15.74 1.44 -9.01
N LYS A 81 16.11 0.77 -10.08
CA LYS A 81 15.66 -0.61 -10.36
C LYS A 81 16.05 -1.56 -9.21
N LYS A 82 15.25 -2.60 -9.02
CA LYS A 82 15.46 -3.67 -8.01
C LYS A 82 15.40 -3.20 -6.55
N GLN A 83 14.68 -2.11 -6.28
CA GLN A 83 14.48 -1.57 -4.92
C GLN A 83 13.05 -1.84 -4.38
N GLY A 84 12.35 -2.83 -4.92
CA GLY A 84 11.03 -3.24 -4.41
C GLY A 84 9.86 -2.33 -4.80
N LYS A 85 9.96 -1.55 -5.87
CA LYS A 85 8.89 -0.64 -6.32
C LYS A 85 7.57 -1.34 -6.56
N SER A 86 7.61 -2.47 -7.27
CA SER A 86 6.39 -3.20 -7.64
C SER A 86 5.67 -3.78 -6.43
N GLU A 87 6.41 -4.28 -5.44
CA GLU A 87 5.83 -4.78 -4.19
C GLU A 87 5.23 -3.65 -3.36
N LEU A 88 5.92 -2.52 -3.24
CA LEU A 88 5.39 -1.34 -2.54
C LEU A 88 4.15 -0.79 -3.24
N ALA A 89 4.18 -0.66 -4.57
CA ALA A 89 3.02 -0.20 -5.34
C ALA A 89 1.82 -1.15 -5.20
N ALA A 90 2.05 -2.46 -5.25
CA ALA A 90 1.00 -3.47 -5.05
C ALA A 90 0.42 -3.40 -3.63
N ALA A 91 1.26 -3.25 -2.61
CA ALA A 91 0.82 -3.11 -1.23
C ALA A 91 -0.03 -1.85 -1.01
N VAL A 92 0.37 -0.71 -1.58
CA VAL A 92 -0.42 0.54 -1.53
C VAL A 92 -1.74 0.38 -2.27
N ALA A 93 -1.74 -0.25 -3.44
CA ALA A 93 -2.98 -0.51 -4.20
C ALA A 93 -3.96 -1.37 -3.39
N LEU A 94 -3.48 -2.42 -2.72
CA LEU A 94 -4.30 -3.25 -1.85
C LEU A 94 -4.82 -2.49 -0.63
N LEU A 95 -4.01 -1.64 -0.01
CA LEU A 95 -4.43 -0.78 1.09
C LEU A 95 -5.58 0.15 0.65
N LEU A 96 -5.44 0.82 -0.49
CA LEU A 96 -6.45 1.73 -1.01
C LEU A 96 -7.74 1.00 -1.41
N CYS A 97 -7.62 -0.20 -1.97
CA CYS A 97 -8.77 -0.98 -2.41
C CYS A 97 -9.50 -1.68 -1.27
N CYS A 98 -8.76 -2.25 -0.31
CA CYS A 98 -9.30 -3.18 0.68
C CYS A 98 -9.28 -2.66 2.12
N GLY A 99 -8.43 -1.70 2.42
CA GLY A 99 -8.17 -1.27 3.80
C GLY A 99 -8.51 0.18 4.12
N ASP A 100 -8.77 1.01 3.13
CA ASP A 100 -8.95 2.46 3.31
C ASP A 100 -10.38 2.86 3.71
N GLY A 101 -11.32 1.92 3.70
CA GLY A 101 -12.71 2.17 4.07
C GLY A 101 -13.53 2.95 3.04
N GLU A 102 -12.99 3.18 1.85
CA GLU A 102 -13.70 3.85 0.77
C GLU A 102 -14.66 2.87 0.09
N GLU A 103 -15.94 3.21 0.09
CA GLU A 103 -16.94 2.41 -0.60
C GLU A 103 -16.74 2.48 -2.12
N ARG A 104 -16.73 1.31 -2.78
CA ARG A 104 -16.54 1.19 -4.23
C ARG A 104 -15.20 1.79 -4.71
N ALA A 105 -14.16 1.67 -3.91
CA ALA A 105 -12.83 2.13 -4.29
C ALA A 105 -12.39 1.51 -5.62
N GLU A 106 -11.91 2.34 -6.53
CA GLU A 106 -11.33 1.92 -7.80
C GLU A 106 -9.86 2.34 -7.85
N VAL A 107 -8.99 1.37 -8.06
CA VAL A 107 -7.54 1.59 -8.14
C VAL A 107 -7.04 1.09 -9.49
N TYR A 108 -6.41 1.96 -10.24
CA TYR A 108 -5.92 1.67 -11.58
C TYR A 108 -4.40 1.71 -11.66
N GLY A 109 -3.81 0.65 -12.21
CA GLY A 109 -2.40 0.61 -12.56
C GLY A 109 -2.21 0.96 -14.03
N CYS A 110 -1.42 2.00 -14.30
CA CYS A 110 -1.11 2.44 -15.66
C CYS A 110 0.39 2.37 -15.91
N ALA A 111 0.78 1.97 -17.12
CA ALA A 111 2.18 1.94 -17.56
C ALA A 111 2.25 2.22 -19.07
N ALA A 112 3.48 2.29 -19.61
CA ALA A 112 3.70 2.51 -21.03
C ALA A 112 3.10 1.42 -21.93
N ASP A 113 3.05 0.19 -21.40
CA ASP A 113 2.42 -0.93 -22.08
C ASP A 113 1.67 -1.84 -21.08
N ARG A 114 0.83 -2.73 -21.62
CA ARG A 114 0.01 -3.64 -20.83
C ARG A 114 0.85 -4.64 -20.03
N GLN A 115 1.97 -5.06 -20.55
CA GLN A 115 2.83 -6.04 -19.89
C GLN A 115 3.45 -5.43 -18.64
N GLN A 116 3.93 -4.19 -18.70
CA GLN A 116 4.46 -3.48 -17.54
C GLN A 116 3.37 -3.20 -16.49
N ALA A 117 2.17 -2.79 -16.92
CA ALA A 117 1.03 -2.59 -16.01
C ALA A 117 0.64 -3.89 -15.29
N SER A 118 0.77 -5.04 -15.96
CA SER A 118 0.46 -6.35 -15.39
C SER A 118 1.37 -6.75 -14.24
N ILE A 119 2.59 -6.24 -14.16
CA ILE A 119 3.56 -6.61 -13.12
C ILE A 119 3.02 -6.29 -11.73
N VAL A 120 2.49 -5.09 -11.53
CA VAL A 120 1.91 -4.68 -10.22
C VAL A 120 0.66 -5.50 -9.91
N PHE A 121 -0.19 -5.76 -10.90
CA PHE A 121 -1.35 -6.62 -10.74
C PHE A 121 -0.96 -8.03 -10.25
N GLU A 122 0.02 -8.66 -10.88
CA GLU A 122 0.44 -10.00 -10.54
C GLU A 122 1.03 -10.08 -9.14
N VAL A 123 1.83 -9.10 -8.75
CA VAL A 123 2.36 -8.99 -7.38
C VAL A 123 1.22 -8.82 -6.38
N ALA A 124 0.25 -7.96 -6.65
CA ALA A 124 -0.91 -7.78 -5.79
C ALA A 124 -1.76 -9.05 -5.67
N ALA A 125 -1.97 -9.77 -6.78
CA ALA A 125 -2.67 -11.05 -6.78
C ALA A 125 -1.96 -12.11 -5.92
N ASP A 126 -0.65 -12.18 -6.00
CA ASP A 126 0.14 -13.11 -5.19
C ASP A 126 0.08 -12.74 -3.70
N MET A 127 0.15 -11.44 -3.36
CA MET A 127 -0.04 -10.98 -1.98
C MET A 127 -1.41 -11.37 -1.43
N VAL A 128 -2.47 -11.26 -2.24
CA VAL A 128 -3.82 -11.70 -1.87
C VAL A 128 -3.84 -13.21 -1.60
N ARG A 129 -3.26 -14.02 -2.48
CA ARG A 129 -3.23 -15.49 -2.32
C ARG A 129 -2.50 -15.90 -1.04
N MET A 130 -1.45 -15.17 -0.67
CA MET A 130 -0.64 -15.45 0.53
C MET A 130 -1.27 -14.93 1.83
N CYS A 131 -2.29 -14.09 1.75
CA CYS A 131 -2.99 -13.54 2.92
C CYS A 131 -4.39 -14.17 3.04
N PRO A 132 -4.62 -15.12 3.97
CA PRO A 132 -5.91 -15.82 4.09
C PRO A 132 -7.10 -14.89 4.29
N ALA A 133 -6.91 -13.79 5.01
CA ALA A 133 -7.98 -12.81 5.25
C ALA A 133 -8.40 -12.09 3.96
N LEU A 134 -7.45 -11.71 3.12
CA LEU A 134 -7.73 -11.11 1.80
C LEU A 134 -8.23 -12.13 0.80
N ASN A 135 -7.64 -13.32 0.78
CA ASN A 135 -8.00 -14.37 -0.17
C ASN A 135 -9.48 -14.78 -0.07
N LYS A 136 -10.07 -14.66 1.11
CA LYS A 136 -11.51 -14.92 1.32
C LYS A 136 -12.42 -13.81 0.78
N ARG A 137 -11.90 -12.60 0.62
CA ARG A 137 -12.67 -11.40 0.28
C ARG A 137 -12.33 -10.82 -1.09
N VAL A 138 -11.28 -11.29 -1.73
CA VAL A 138 -10.82 -10.78 -3.02
C VAL A 138 -10.95 -11.84 -4.09
N LYS A 139 -11.74 -11.56 -5.11
CA LYS A 139 -11.82 -12.39 -6.32
C LYS A 139 -10.77 -11.93 -7.32
N ILE A 140 -9.93 -12.88 -7.78
CA ILE A 140 -8.89 -12.64 -8.76
C ILE A 140 -9.38 -13.06 -10.14
N LEU A 141 -9.43 -12.10 -11.07
CA LEU A 141 -9.75 -12.32 -12.48
C LEU A 141 -8.49 -12.16 -13.32
N ALA A 142 -7.69 -13.21 -13.40
CA ALA A 142 -6.34 -13.16 -13.98
C ALA A 142 -6.33 -12.75 -15.47
N SER A 143 -7.29 -13.22 -16.26
CA SER A 143 -7.40 -12.88 -17.69
C SER A 143 -7.73 -11.40 -17.92
N GLN A 144 -8.49 -10.80 -17.01
CA GLN A 144 -8.89 -9.39 -17.08
C GLN A 144 -7.93 -8.47 -16.32
N LYS A 145 -6.95 -9.01 -15.61
CA LYS A 145 -6.04 -8.27 -14.73
C LYS A 145 -6.80 -7.41 -13.71
N ARG A 146 -7.79 -8.03 -13.05
CA ARG A 146 -8.65 -7.36 -12.06
C ARG A 146 -8.66 -8.11 -10.73
N LEU A 147 -8.68 -7.34 -9.65
CA LEU A 147 -8.99 -7.80 -8.29
C LEU A 147 -10.29 -7.14 -7.87
N ILE A 148 -11.23 -7.92 -7.35
CA ILE A 148 -12.53 -7.42 -6.86
C ILE A 148 -12.62 -7.71 -5.38
N PHE A 149 -12.71 -6.67 -4.57
CA PHE A 149 -12.87 -6.79 -3.12
C PHE A 149 -14.35 -6.83 -2.73
N TYR A 150 -14.68 -7.78 -1.88
CA TYR A 150 -16.00 -7.91 -1.25
C TYR A 150 -15.82 -7.66 0.25
N PRO A 151 -16.27 -6.51 0.77
CA PRO A 151 -16.12 -6.15 2.18
C PRO A 151 -16.87 -7.06 3.16
#